data_1cbd06361e0d7d8b27dedb7c592297e6
#
_entry.id   1cbd06361e0d7d8b27dedb7c592297e6
#
_cell.length_a   1.000
_cell.length_b   1.000
_cell.length_c   1.000
_cell.angle_alpha   90.00
_cell.angle_beta   90.00
_cell.angle_gamma   90.00
#
_symmetry.space_group_name_H-M   'P 1'
#
loop_
_entity.id
_entity.type
_entity.pdbx_description
1 polymer ?
#
loop_
_entity_poly.entity_id
_entity_poly.type
_entity_poly.pdbx_seq_one_letter_code
_entity_poly.pdbx_strand_id
1 'polypeptide(L)'
;LRNFGSTLRLSLASILLASTLAACGVVSDGNSKNSANSGSGGNAKDDKIVIGLSLDTLKEERWQKDRDLFSAKVQELGGEVKVLAANGDDAVQMSQAEQLISQGVDVLVVVAHNAEATAPIVEKAHKEGIKVIAYDRLINNADVDYYISFDNVRVGELQAQAVTEAAPKGNIVYIGGADTDNNAHMFKEGAMNVLKPLVDKGDIKIVYDQFSKDWKPEEALKNMENALTANNNDIQGVVAANDGTAGGVVQALTAQGMDGKIPVSGQDADLAGVQRIAEGKQLMTVYKPINLIATTAAEMAVSAAKGEEVKADKTVNNGKIDVPSVLLDPIAVNKDNLDVVIKDGFHKLEEVYKNVPKDQWPKE
;
A
#
# COMPACT_ATOMS: atom_id res chain seq x y z
N LEU A 1 28.13 35.15 42.04
CA LEU A 1 27.26 36.19 42.66
C LEU A 1 25.82 36.06 42.14
N ARG A 2 24.97 35.56 42.77
CA ARG A 2 23.98 35.81 43.80
C ARG A 2 22.80 34.82 43.66
N ASN A 3 22.67 34.05 44.74
CA ASN A 3 21.51 33.30 45.20
C ASN A 3 20.22 34.17 45.19
N PHE A 4 19.08 33.52 44.97
CA PHE A 4 17.93 33.62 45.87
C PHE A 4 16.99 32.42 45.63
N GLY A 5 16.89 31.61 46.64
CA GLY A 5 15.87 30.61 46.86
C GLY A 5 14.62 31.22 47.50
N SER A 6 13.52 30.54 47.37
CA SER A 6 12.44 30.58 48.36
C SER A 6 11.56 29.34 48.22
N THR A 7 11.58 28.60 49.28
CA THR A 7 10.69 27.51 49.70
C THR A 7 9.34 28.07 50.14
N LEU A 8 8.25 27.39 49.82
CA LEU A 8 7.04 27.46 50.62
C LEU A 8 6.33 26.09 50.69
N ARG A 9 5.96 25.77 51.94
CA ARG A 9 5.50 24.48 52.45
C ARG A 9 3.97 24.36 52.43
N LEU A 10 3.53 23.08 52.35
CA LEU A 10 2.40 22.43 53.07
C LEU A 10 1.03 23.13 53.18
N SER A 11 -0.01 22.41 52.78
CA SER A 11 -1.08 22.07 53.72
C SER A 11 -1.87 20.84 53.24
N LEU A 12 -1.95 19.82 54.06
CA LEU A 12 -2.89 18.70 54.06
C LEU A 12 -4.30 19.23 54.44
N ALA A 13 -5.34 18.69 53.81
CA ALA A 13 -6.65 18.61 54.42
C ALA A 13 -7.34 17.31 53.97
N SER A 14 -7.35 16.36 54.90
CA SER A 14 -8.17 15.14 54.85
C SER A 14 -9.60 15.51 55.30
N ILE A 15 -10.61 15.02 54.56
CA ILE A 15 -11.96 14.92 55.08
C ILE A 15 -12.48 13.52 54.74
N LEU A 16 -12.57 12.69 55.78
CA LEU A 16 -13.42 11.51 55.87
C LEU A 16 -14.85 11.93 56.18
N LEU A 17 -15.81 11.35 55.47
CA LEU A 17 -17.18 11.24 55.99
C LEU A 17 -17.76 9.88 55.60
N ALA A 18 -17.95 9.04 56.61
CA ALA A 18 -18.73 7.82 56.60
C ALA A 18 -20.15 8.08 57.10
N SER A 19 -21.08 7.27 56.67
CA SER A 19 -22.37 6.93 57.27
C SER A 19 -23.44 6.73 56.18
N THR A 20 -24.39 5.81 56.19
CA THR A 20 -24.85 4.75 57.11
C THR A 20 -25.80 3.85 56.33
N LEU A 21 -25.83 2.57 56.72
CA LEU A 21 -26.86 1.59 56.31
C LEU A 21 -28.26 2.02 56.80
N ALA A 22 -29.28 1.71 56.00
CA ALA A 22 -30.61 1.44 56.49
C ALA A 22 -31.23 0.27 55.71
N ALA A 23 -31.35 -0.85 56.38
CA ALA A 23 -32.16 -1.97 55.99
C ALA A 23 -33.58 -1.78 56.51
N CYS A 24 -34.58 -2.08 55.66
CA CYS A 24 -35.92 -2.46 56.14
C CYS A 24 -36.48 -3.59 55.28
N GLY A 25 -36.61 -4.77 55.89
CA GLY A 25 -37.28 -5.89 55.33
C GLY A 25 -38.80 -5.79 55.49
N VAL A 26 -39.52 -6.39 54.57
CA VAL A 26 -40.89 -6.84 54.77
C VAL A 26 -40.99 -8.28 54.19
N VAL A 27 -41.33 -9.20 55.05
CA VAL A 27 -41.69 -10.58 54.73
C VAL A 27 -43.16 -10.60 54.32
N SER A 28 -43.54 -11.27 53.27
CA SER A 28 -44.88 -11.84 53.11
C SER A 28 -44.80 -13.11 52.25
N ASP A 29 -45.32 -14.17 52.87
CA ASP A 29 -45.48 -15.52 52.30
C ASP A 29 -46.44 -15.58 51.09
N GLY A 30 -46.16 -16.47 50.17
CA GLY A 30 -47.09 -16.80 49.06
C GLY A 30 -46.53 -17.81 48.10
N ASN A 31 -46.72 -19.08 48.45
CA ASN A 31 -46.43 -20.30 47.68
C ASN A 31 -47.04 -20.26 46.28
N SER A 32 -46.28 -20.47 45.20
CA SER A 32 -46.73 -21.25 44.02
C SER A 32 -45.55 -21.70 43.17
N LYS A 33 -45.64 -22.98 42.80
CA LYS A 33 -44.69 -23.79 42.06
C LYS A 33 -44.64 -23.46 40.56
N ASN A 34 -43.46 -23.79 39.95
CA ASN A 34 -43.17 -24.13 38.55
C ASN A 34 -42.89 -23.00 37.57
N SER A 35 -41.66 -22.85 37.13
CA SER A 35 -41.08 -23.50 35.94
C SER A 35 -39.66 -22.99 35.77
N ALA A 36 -38.71 -23.91 35.77
CA ALA A 36 -37.38 -23.68 35.31
C ALA A 36 -37.42 -23.33 33.79
N ASN A 37 -37.16 -22.11 33.46
CA ASN A 37 -36.73 -21.76 32.12
C ASN A 37 -35.37 -21.05 32.27
N SER A 38 -34.31 -21.83 32.16
CA SER A 38 -32.94 -21.32 32.03
C SER A 38 -32.82 -20.67 30.66
N GLY A 39 -33.35 -19.49 30.53
CA GLY A 39 -32.99 -18.60 29.45
C GLY A 39 -31.64 -18.00 29.79
N SER A 40 -30.56 -18.61 29.33
CA SER A 40 -29.28 -17.95 29.19
C SER A 40 -29.49 -16.82 28.19
N GLY A 41 -29.86 -15.66 28.70
CA GLY A 41 -29.77 -14.40 27.99
C GLY A 41 -28.29 -14.05 27.89
N GLY A 42 -27.57 -14.66 26.95
CA GLY A 42 -26.37 -14.09 26.44
C GLY A 42 -26.77 -12.73 25.88
N ASN A 43 -26.32 -11.65 26.51
CA ASN A 43 -26.16 -10.37 25.81
C ASN A 43 -25.33 -10.71 24.57
N ALA A 44 -25.97 -10.84 23.42
CA ALA A 44 -25.28 -10.65 22.15
C ALA A 44 -24.79 -9.19 22.23
N LYS A 45 -23.53 -8.99 22.61
CA LYS A 45 -22.81 -7.82 22.23
C LYS A 45 -22.99 -7.74 20.72
N ASP A 46 -23.57 -6.68 20.28
CA ASP A 46 -23.53 -6.24 18.89
C ASP A 46 -22.06 -5.85 18.63
N ASP A 47 -21.19 -6.87 18.63
CA ASP A 47 -19.75 -6.66 18.48
C ASP A 47 -19.50 -6.32 17.01
N LYS A 48 -19.53 -5.01 16.73
CA LYS A 48 -19.20 -4.45 15.43
C LYS A 48 -17.81 -4.93 15.05
N ILE A 49 -17.70 -5.51 13.86
CA ILE A 49 -16.41 -5.97 13.31
C ILE A 49 -15.45 -4.78 13.24
N VAL A 50 -14.26 -4.93 13.80
CA VAL A 50 -13.20 -3.93 13.81
C VAL A 50 -12.00 -4.43 13.04
N ILE A 51 -11.68 -3.78 11.94
CA ILE A 51 -10.50 -4.10 11.10
C ILE A 51 -9.37 -3.13 11.44
N GLY A 52 -8.18 -3.65 11.71
CA GLY A 52 -6.95 -2.86 11.80
C GLY A 52 -6.33 -2.69 10.41
N LEU A 53 -6.02 -1.47 10.00
CA LEU A 53 -5.29 -1.17 8.77
C LEU A 53 -3.96 -0.51 9.12
N SER A 54 -2.86 -1.27 8.96
CA SER A 54 -1.49 -0.81 9.14
C SER A 54 -0.87 -0.46 7.80
N LEU A 55 -0.69 0.83 7.55
CA LEU A 55 -0.08 1.34 6.33
C LEU A 55 1.41 1.64 6.55
N ASP A 56 2.22 1.36 5.54
CA ASP A 56 3.59 1.84 5.49
C ASP A 56 3.64 3.37 5.51
N THR A 57 2.99 4.01 4.54
CA THR A 57 3.08 5.44 4.30
C THR A 57 1.79 5.98 3.66
N LEU A 58 1.65 7.30 3.66
CA LEU A 58 0.63 8.04 2.90
C LEU A 58 1.28 8.99 1.87
N LYS A 59 2.57 8.79 1.57
CA LYS A 59 3.34 9.68 0.70
C LYS A 59 2.90 9.58 -0.76
N GLU A 60 2.79 8.36 -1.30
CA GLU A 60 2.25 8.12 -2.63
C GLU A 60 0.73 8.36 -2.63
N GLU A 61 0.21 9.01 -3.69
CA GLU A 61 -1.19 9.43 -3.80
C GLU A 61 -2.17 8.26 -3.63
N ARG A 62 -1.81 7.08 -4.17
CA ARG A 62 -2.64 5.89 -4.10
C ARG A 62 -3.00 5.51 -2.67
N TRP A 63 -2.06 5.54 -1.71
CA TRP A 63 -2.30 5.06 -0.34
C TRP A 63 -3.40 5.83 0.40
N GLN A 64 -3.61 7.10 0.05
CA GLN A 64 -4.72 7.87 0.59
C GLN A 64 -6.06 7.38 0.03
N LYS A 65 -6.10 7.07 -1.28
CA LYS A 65 -7.29 6.51 -1.95
C LYS A 65 -7.55 5.08 -1.48
N ASP A 66 -6.51 4.23 -1.38
CA ASP A 66 -6.62 2.87 -0.82
C ASP A 66 -7.25 2.88 0.57
N ARG A 67 -6.74 3.70 1.48
CA ARG A 67 -7.28 3.88 2.84
C ARG A 67 -8.76 4.28 2.84
N ASP A 68 -9.10 5.29 2.05
CA ASP A 68 -10.43 5.89 2.06
C ASP A 68 -11.46 4.92 1.46
N LEU A 69 -11.14 4.28 0.34
CA LEU A 69 -12.01 3.30 -0.33
C LEU A 69 -12.17 2.02 0.50
N PHE A 70 -11.08 1.50 1.08
CA PHE A 70 -11.11 0.36 1.98
C PHE A 70 -12.00 0.65 3.20
N SER A 71 -11.79 1.82 3.85
CA SER A 71 -12.55 2.20 5.03
C SER A 71 -14.04 2.40 4.72
N ALA A 72 -14.36 3.04 3.61
CA ALA A 72 -15.74 3.21 3.16
C ALA A 72 -16.43 1.87 2.91
N LYS A 73 -15.74 0.91 2.25
CA LYS A 73 -16.31 -0.41 1.97
C LYS A 73 -16.51 -1.23 3.25
N VAL A 74 -15.57 -1.22 4.20
CA VAL A 74 -15.75 -1.90 5.49
C VAL A 74 -16.96 -1.31 6.25
N GLN A 75 -17.14 0.03 6.22
CA GLN A 75 -18.30 0.68 6.84
C GLN A 75 -19.61 0.29 6.15
N GLU A 76 -19.64 0.22 4.81
CA GLU A 76 -20.79 -0.28 4.03
C GLU A 76 -21.17 -1.71 4.46
N LEU A 77 -20.18 -2.56 4.76
CA LEU A 77 -20.36 -3.94 5.23
C LEU A 77 -20.68 -4.05 6.74
N GLY A 78 -20.86 -2.91 7.42
CA GLY A 78 -21.23 -2.82 8.84
C GLY A 78 -20.07 -2.86 9.83
N GLY A 79 -18.82 -2.83 9.35
CA GLY A 79 -17.60 -2.84 10.17
C GLY A 79 -17.10 -1.44 10.54
N GLU A 80 -15.95 -1.41 11.20
CA GLU A 80 -15.17 -0.23 11.55
C GLU A 80 -13.70 -0.44 11.19
N VAL A 81 -12.99 0.61 10.81
CA VAL A 81 -11.56 0.54 10.50
C VAL A 81 -10.77 1.44 11.45
N LYS A 82 -9.73 0.88 12.07
CA LYS A 82 -8.70 1.62 12.80
C LYS A 82 -7.46 1.70 11.93
N VAL A 83 -7.07 2.91 11.54
CA VAL A 83 -5.97 3.16 10.59
C VAL A 83 -4.77 3.75 11.31
N LEU A 84 -3.58 3.18 11.08
CA LEU A 84 -2.30 3.74 11.48
C LEU A 84 -1.33 3.70 10.30
N ALA A 85 -0.45 4.71 10.18
CA ALA A 85 0.54 4.83 9.11
C ALA A 85 1.93 5.09 9.70
N ALA A 86 2.91 4.30 9.28
CA ALA A 86 4.25 4.27 9.87
C ALA A 86 5.22 5.31 9.28
N ASN A 87 4.84 5.98 8.18
CA ASN A 87 5.65 6.98 7.50
C ASN A 87 7.05 6.50 7.08
N GLY A 88 7.15 5.22 6.66
CA GLY A 88 8.40 4.63 6.18
C GLY A 88 9.36 4.21 7.30
N ASP A 89 8.85 3.78 8.45
CA ASP A 89 9.66 3.33 9.58
C ASP A 89 9.20 1.97 10.09
N ASP A 90 10.08 0.96 10.01
CA ASP A 90 9.80 -0.43 10.42
C ASP A 90 9.44 -0.54 11.90
N ALA A 91 10.14 0.19 12.78
CA ALA A 91 9.91 0.14 14.22
C ALA A 91 8.57 0.80 14.60
N VAL A 92 8.23 1.89 13.92
CA VAL A 92 6.93 2.55 14.06
C VAL A 92 5.82 1.62 13.57
N GLN A 93 5.98 0.96 12.41
CA GLN A 93 4.97 0.02 11.88
C GLN A 93 4.75 -1.14 12.86
N MET A 94 5.82 -1.71 13.40
CA MET A 94 5.73 -2.77 14.41
C MET A 94 4.95 -2.32 15.65
N SER A 95 5.30 -1.16 16.22
CA SER A 95 4.63 -0.63 17.41
C SER A 95 3.15 -0.31 17.16
N GLN A 96 2.83 0.23 15.99
CA GLN A 96 1.46 0.53 15.59
C GLN A 96 0.63 -0.74 15.36
N ALA A 97 1.21 -1.78 14.78
CA ALA A 97 0.54 -3.08 14.62
C ALA A 97 0.25 -3.71 15.99
N GLU A 98 1.20 -3.68 16.93
CA GLU A 98 0.98 -4.11 18.31
C GLU A 98 -0.14 -3.32 19.00
N GLN A 99 -0.21 -2.02 18.74
CA GLN A 99 -1.30 -1.18 19.25
C GLN A 99 -2.66 -1.62 18.67
N LEU A 100 -2.77 -1.90 17.37
CA LEU A 100 -4.00 -2.40 16.76
C LEU A 100 -4.41 -3.75 17.34
N ILE A 101 -3.46 -4.68 17.48
CA ILE A 101 -3.66 -6.00 18.10
C ILE A 101 -4.19 -5.84 19.52
N SER A 102 -3.54 -5.02 20.35
CA SER A 102 -3.95 -4.78 21.74
C SER A 102 -5.30 -4.09 21.88
N GLN A 103 -5.74 -3.37 20.86
CA GLN A 103 -7.07 -2.77 20.78
C GLN A 103 -8.17 -3.76 20.38
N GLY A 104 -7.83 -5.04 20.17
CA GLY A 104 -8.76 -6.12 19.91
C GLY A 104 -9.43 -5.99 18.53
N VAL A 105 -8.65 -5.73 17.47
CA VAL A 105 -9.15 -5.82 16.10
C VAL A 105 -9.42 -7.29 15.74
N ASP A 106 -10.43 -7.55 14.91
CA ASP A 106 -10.81 -8.91 14.49
C ASP A 106 -9.91 -9.43 13.37
N VAL A 107 -9.43 -8.54 12.49
CA VAL A 107 -8.49 -8.82 11.40
C VAL A 107 -7.50 -7.67 11.28
N LEU A 108 -6.25 -7.99 10.98
CA LEU A 108 -5.20 -7.02 10.70
C LEU A 108 -4.85 -7.04 9.21
N VAL A 109 -5.05 -5.92 8.53
CA VAL A 109 -4.65 -5.70 7.13
C VAL A 109 -3.37 -4.87 7.13
N VAL A 110 -2.33 -5.35 6.44
CA VAL A 110 -0.98 -4.77 6.51
C VAL A 110 -0.44 -4.47 5.12
N VAL A 111 -0.06 -3.22 4.90
CA VAL A 111 0.82 -2.80 3.79
C VAL A 111 2.24 -2.75 4.34
N ALA A 112 3.04 -3.75 4.07
CA ALA A 112 4.38 -3.87 4.64
C ALA A 112 5.34 -2.77 4.12
N HIS A 113 6.05 -2.08 5.03
CA HIS A 113 7.17 -1.21 4.65
C HIS A 113 8.37 -2.06 4.20
N ASN A 114 8.68 -3.07 4.97
CA ASN A 114 9.74 -4.02 4.71
C ASN A 114 9.18 -5.44 4.77
N ALA A 115 9.28 -6.16 3.66
CA ALA A 115 8.66 -7.48 3.51
C ALA A 115 9.12 -8.50 4.56
N GLU A 116 10.36 -8.42 5.03
CA GLU A 116 10.93 -9.35 6.02
C GLU A 116 10.76 -8.84 7.46
N ALA A 117 11.03 -7.54 7.70
CA ALA A 117 10.93 -6.95 9.03
C ALA A 117 9.49 -6.95 9.58
N THR A 118 8.49 -7.07 8.71
CA THR A 118 7.07 -7.14 9.07
C THR A 118 6.63 -8.54 9.54
N ALA A 119 7.40 -9.61 9.27
CA ALA A 119 7.04 -10.98 9.62
C ALA A 119 6.64 -11.18 11.10
N PRO A 120 7.31 -10.58 12.11
CA PRO A 120 6.91 -10.73 13.50
C PRO A 120 5.53 -10.17 13.86
N ILE A 121 4.97 -9.26 13.04
CA ILE A 121 3.60 -8.75 13.21
C ILE A 121 2.61 -9.90 13.06
N VAL A 122 2.81 -10.77 12.06
CA VAL A 122 1.95 -11.94 11.80
C VAL A 122 1.94 -12.88 12.99
N GLU A 123 3.11 -13.20 13.54
CA GLU A 123 3.21 -14.08 14.71
C GLU A 123 2.51 -13.49 15.96
N LYS A 124 2.61 -12.16 16.14
CA LYS A 124 1.94 -11.48 17.26
C LYS A 124 0.42 -11.48 17.10
N ALA A 125 -0.09 -11.21 15.89
CA ALA A 125 -1.51 -11.25 15.60
C ALA A 125 -2.09 -12.66 15.82
N HIS A 126 -1.39 -13.70 15.34
CA HIS A 126 -1.83 -15.09 15.50
C HIS A 126 -1.86 -15.55 16.97
N LYS A 127 -0.96 -15.06 17.84
CA LYS A 127 -1.02 -15.35 19.29
C LYS A 127 -2.30 -14.87 19.95
N GLU A 128 -2.91 -13.82 19.41
CA GLU A 128 -4.18 -13.26 19.86
C GLU A 128 -5.38 -13.78 19.03
N GLY A 129 -5.15 -14.74 18.10
CA GLY A 129 -6.19 -15.31 17.24
C GLY A 129 -6.65 -14.41 16.10
N ILE A 130 -5.88 -13.33 15.81
CA ILE A 130 -6.18 -12.34 14.77
C ILE A 130 -5.58 -12.80 13.45
N LYS A 131 -6.39 -12.89 12.39
CA LYS A 131 -5.92 -13.19 11.03
C LYS A 131 -5.25 -11.98 10.41
N VAL A 132 -4.27 -12.25 9.54
CA VAL A 132 -3.49 -11.21 8.84
C VAL A 132 -3.67 -11.30 7.33
N ILE A 133 -4.03 -10.18 6.72
CA ILE A 133 -4.09 -10.01 5.26
C ILE A 133 -2.94 -9.09 4.83
N ALA A 134 -2.04 -9.59 3.99
CA ALA A 134 -1.07 -8.76 3.31
C ALA A 134 -1.77 -8.03 2.16
N TYR A 135 -1.76 -6.70 2.18
CA TYR A 135 -2.41 -5.84 1.21
C TYR A 135 -1.37 -5.20 0.29
N ASP A 136 -1.50 -5.41 -1.01
CA ASP A 136 -0.62 -4.95 -2.08
C ASP A 136 0.82 -5.48 -1.96
N ARG A 137 1.47 -5.33 -0.80
CA ARG A 137 2.84 -5.77 -0.54
C ARG A 137 2.87 -7.07 0.25
N LEU A 138 3.60 -8.06 -0.26
CA LEU A 138 3.74 -9.37 0.37
C LEU A 138 4.62 -9.29 1.62
N ILE A 139 4.22 -10.01 2.67
CA ILE A 139 5.06 -10.24 3.85
C ILE A 139 5.79 -11.56 3.67
N ASN A 140 7.13 -11.50 3.63
CA ASN A 140 7.98 -12.67 3.45
C ASN A 140 8.18 -13.45 4.77
N ASN A 141 8.48 -14.73 4.64
CA ASN A 141 8.90 -15.61 5.75
C ASN A 141 7.91 -15.69 6.93
N ALA A 142 6.60 -15.47 6.69
CA ALA A 142 5.54 -15.48 7.69
C ALA A 142 4.34 -16.35 7.27
N ASP A 143 3.54 -16.81 8.23
CA ASP A 143 2.29 -17.58 8.00
C ASP A 143 1.14 -16.61 7.72
N VAL A 144 1.21 -15.82 6.65
CA VAL A 144 0.15 -14.87 6.27
C VAL A 144 -1.10 -15.64 5.87
N ASP A 145 -2.27 -15.27 6.40
CA ASP A 145 -3.53 -15.96 6.09
C ASP A 145 -3.97 -15.74 4.65
N TYR A 146 -3.87 -14.49 4.16
CA TYR A 146 -4.26 -14.13 2.80
C TYR A 146 -3.38 -13.01 2.25
N TYR A 147 -3.25 -12.99 0.93
CA TYR A 147 -2.58 -11.91 0.20
C TYR A 147 -3.49 -11.39 -0.91
N ILE A 148 -3.57 -10.09 -1.07
CA ILE A 148 -4.22 -9.45 -2.22
C ILE A 148 -3.31 -8.40 -2.82
N SER A 149 -3.11 -8.50 -4.13
CA SER A 149 -2.28 -7.57 -4.91
C SER A 149 -2.69 -7.60 -6.38
N PHE A 150 -1.94 -6.89 -7.19
CA PHE A 150 -1.92 -7.07 -8.64
C PHE A 150 -0.87 -8.11 -9.05
N ASP A 151 -0.94 -8.59 -10.29
CA ASP A 151 0.12 -9.42 -10.87
C ASP A 151 1.37 -8.55 -11.09
N ASN A 152 2.23 -8.52 -10.09
CA ASN A 152 3.40 -7.65 -10.05
C ASN A 152 4.49 -8.06 -11.05
N VAL A 153 4.60 -9.33 -11.39
CA VAL A 153 5.48 -9.78 -12.48
C VAL A 153 4.97 -9.22 -13.79
N ARG A 154 3.66 -9.29 -14.04
CA ARG A 154 3.03 -8.71 -15.22
C ARG A 154 3.21 -7.20 -15.31
N VAL A 155 3.20 -6.47 -14.19
CA VAL A 155 3.53 -5.03 -14.16
C VAL A 155 4.91 -4.78 -14.78
N GLY A 156 5.94 -5.49 -14.32
CA GLY A 156 7.29 -5.34 -14.83
C GLY A 156 7.42 -5.70 -16.31
N GLU A 157 6.71 -6.76 -16.74
CA GLU A 157 6.65 -7.13 -18.16
C GLU A 157 6.06 -6.00 -19.02
N LEU A 158 4.91 -5.43 -18.62
CA LEU A 158 4.25 -4.33 -19.34
C LEU A 158 5.15 -3.10 -19.47
N GLN A 159 5.88 -2.77 -18.41
CA GLN A 159 6.85 -1.67 -18.41
C GLN A 159 7.96 -1.89 -19.41
N ALA A 160 8.61 -3.05 -19.35
CA ALA A 160 9.73 -3.37 -20.21
C ALA A 160 9.29 -3.57 -21.68
N GLN A 161 8.11 -4.17 -21.92
CA GLN A 161 7.54 -4.30 -23.27
C GLN A 161 7.36 -2.93 -23.92
N ALA A 162 6.70 -2.00 -23.24
CA ALA A 162 6.46 -0.65 -23.78
C ALA A 162 7.78 0.08 -24.09
N VAL A 163 8.76 0.00 -23.19
CA VAL A 163 10.07 0.65 -23.42
C VAL A 163 10.83 0.02 -24.56
N THR A 164 10.84 -1.32 -24.68
CA THR A 164 11.58 -2.01 -25.76
C THR A 164 10.87 -1.97 -27.10
N GLU A 165 9.55 -1.81 -27.14
CA GLU A 165 8.82 -1.49 -28.38
C GLU A 165 9.20 -0.12 -28.92
N ALA A 166 9.34 0.88 -28.04
CA ALA A 166 9.74 2.24 -28.41
C ALA A 166 11.25 2.36 -28.69
N ALA A 167 12.07 1.57 -27.99
CA ALA A 167 13.54 1.54 -28.13
C ALA A 167 14.04 0.09 -28.25
N PRO A 168 13.89 -0.56 -29.42
CA PRO A 168 14.19 -1.98 -29.61
C PRO A 168 15.70 -2.31 -29.60
N LYS A 169 16.56 -1.30 -29.59
CA LYS A 169 18.02 -1.46 -29.60
C LYS A 169 18.71 -0.38 -28.77
N GLY A 170 19.89 -0.72 -28.21
CA GLY A 170 20.76 0.23 -27.52
C GLY A 170 20.84 0.02 -26.00
N ASN A 171 21.13 1.08 -25.29
CA ASN A 171 21.39 1.05 -23.86
C ASN A 171 20.11 1.30 -23.07
N ILE A 172 19.74 0.37 -22.22
CA ILE A 172 18.57 0.44 -21.33
C ILE A 172 19.05 0.62 -19.89
N VAL A 173 18.36 1.49 -19.17
CA VAL A 173 18.53 1.72 -17.73
C VAL A 173 17.33 1.12 -17.00
N TYR A 174 17.58 0.42 -15.89
CA TYR A 174 16.56 -0.03 -14.95
C TYR A 174 16.68 0.78 -13.65
N ILE A 175 15.60 1.45 -13.25
CA ILE A 175 15.47 2.18 -11.98
C ILE A 175 14.36 1.54 -11.17
N GLY A 176 14.75 0.69 -10.22
CA GLY A 176 13.83 -0.06 -9.36
C GLY A 176 13.23 0.78 -8.22
N GLY A 177 12.26 0.19 -7.54
CA GLY A 177 11.67 0.71 -6.32
C GLY A 177 12.53 0.47 -5.07
N ALA A 178 11.91 0.31 -3.90
CA ALA A 178 12.63 -0.01 -2.67
C ALA A 178 13.05 -1.48 -2.64
N ASP A 179 14.32 -1.75 -2.33
CA ASP A 179 14.87 -3.10 -2.20
C ASP A 179 14.26 -3.91 -1.03
N THR A 180 13.66 -3.21 -0.07
CA THR A 180 12.96 -3.81 1.07
C THR A 180 11.52 -4.23 0.76
N ASP A 181 10.99 -3.86 -0.41
CA ASP A 181 9.64 -4.17 -0.85
C ASP A 181 9.66 -5.32 -1.86
N ASN A 182 8.97 -6.42 -1.54
CA ASN A 182 8.91 -7.60 -2.41
C ASN A 182 8.35 -7.28 -3.81
N ASN A 183 7.44 -6.29 -3.93
CA ASN A 183 6.90 -5.88 -5.23
C ASN A 183 7.99 -5.37 -6.16
N ALA A 184 8.98 -4.62 -5.64
CA ALA A 184 10.08 -4.10 -6.45
C ALA A 184 10.91 -5.24 -7.09
N HIS A 185 11.06 -6.37 -6.38
CA HIS A 185 11.73 -7.57 -6.92
C HIS A 185 10.87 -8.26 -7.98
N MET A 186 9.55 -8.38 -7.77
CA MET A 186 8.63 -8.96 -8.76
C MET A 186 8.55 -8.11 -10.03
N PHE A 187 8.53 -6.77 -9.92
CA PHE A 187 8.59 -5.86 -11.07
C PHE A 187 9.89 -6.06 -11.85
N LYS A 188 11.02 -6.18 -11.13
CA LYS A 188 12.32 -6.45 -11.76
C LYS A 188 12.35 -7.80 -12.45
N GLU A 189 11.81 -8.85 -11.84
CA GLU A 189 11.66 -10.16 -12.45
C GLU A 189 10.90 -10.06 -13.78
N GLY A 190 9.70 -9.44 -13.76
CA GLY A 190 8.90 -9.24 -14.96
C GLY A 190 9.63 -8.43 -16.04
N ALA A 191 10.31 -7.36 -15.66
CA ALA A 191 11.12 -6.58 -16.59
C ALA A 191 12.24 -7.42 -17.20
N MET A 192 12.93 -8.21 -16.40
CA MET A 192 14.02 -9.07 -16.88
C MET A 192 13.53 -10.22 -17.77
N ASN A 193 12.32 -10.74 -17.58
CA ASN A 193 11.69 -11.70 -18.50
C ASN A 193 11.62 -11.16 -19.93
N VAL A 194 11.42 -9.86 -20.10
CA VAL A 194 11.36 -9.18 -21.40
C VAL A 194 12.75 -8.75 -21.88
N LEU A 195 13.54 -8.13 -20.99
CA LEU A 195 14.84 -7.53 -21.38
C LEU A 195 15.90 -8.58 -21.66
N LYS A 196 16.00 -9.65 -20.87
CA LYS A 196 17.08 -10.63 -20.97
C LYS A 196 17.16 -11.33 -22.34
N PRO A 197 16.05 -11.77 -22.98
CA PRO A 197 16.12 -12.32 -24.33
C PRO A 197 16.66 -11.33 -25.37
N LEU A 198 16.44 -10.02 -25.20
CA LEU A 198 16.96 -8.99 -26.10
C LEU A 198 18.45 -8.71 -25.85
N VAL A 199 18.89 -8.79 -24.58
CA VAL A 199 20.32 -8.74 -24.21
C VAL A 199 21.05 -9.93 -24.80
N ASP A 200 20.51 -11.14 -24.68
CA ASP A 200 21.13 -12.38 -25.21
C ASP A 200 21.27 -12.36 -26.75
N LYS A 201 20.35 -11.66 -27.43
CA LYS A 201 20.47 -11.40 -28.90
C LYS A 201 21.46 -10.29 -29.24
N GLY A 202 21.90 -9.50 -28.29
CA GLY A 202 22.74 -8.33 -28.51
C GLY A 202 22.00 -7.10 -29.05
N ASP A 203 20.67 -7.09 -29.05
CA ASP A 203 19.86 -5.94 -29.49
C ASP A 203 19.95 -4.79 -28.46
N ILE A 204 19.92 -5.10 -27.16
CA ILE A 204 20.03 -4.12 -26.08
C ILE A 204 21.15 -4.47 -25.09
N LYS A 205 21.54 -3.48 -24.28
CA LYS A 205 22.39 -3.66 -23.08
C LYS A 205 21.74 -3.01 -21.89
N ILE A 206 21.70 -3.69 -20.75
CA ILE A 206 21.34 -3.06 -19.47
C ILE A 206 22.63 -2.43 -18.94
N VAL A 207 22.74 -1.11 -19.03
CA VAL A 207 23.95 -0.36 -18.67
C VAL A 207 23.94 0.20 -17.27
N TYR A 208 22.77 0.18 -16.61
CA TYR A 208 22.59 0.61 -15.24
C TYR A 208 21.36 -0.10 -14.63
N ASP A 209 21.49 -0.58 -13.39
CA ASP A 209 20.44 -1.32 -12.70
C ASP A 209 20.60 -1.04 -11.20
N GLN A 210 19.69 -0.22 -10.65
CA GLN A 210 19.72 0.13 -9.24
C GLN A 210 18.30 0.29 -8.66
N PHE A 211 18.14 -0.06 -7.40
CA PHE A 211 16.95 0.23 -6.60
C PHE A 211 16.98 1.67 -6.08
N SER A 212 15.80 2.23 -5.81
CA SER A 212 15.62 3.56 -5.23
C SER A 212 15.09 3.42 -3.80
N LYS A 213 15.95 3.74 -2.82
CA LYS A 213 15.63 3.59 -1.40
C LYS A 213 14.30 4.27 -1.06
N ASP A 214 13.43 3.54 -0.35
CA ASP A 214 12.13 4.00 0.14
C ASP A 214 11.24 4.60 -0.97
N TRP A 215 11.37 4.12 -2.22
CA TRP A 215 10.64 4.63 -3.38
C TRP A 215 10.83 6.14 -3.63
N LYS A 216 11.90 6.75 -3.10
CA LYS A 216 12.12 8.19 -3.16
C LYS A 216 12.50 8.66 -4.56
N PRO A 217 11.77 9.65 -5.13
CA PRO A 217 12.12 10.22 -6.44
C PRO A 217 13.53 10.82 -6.48
N GLU A 218 14.04 11.34 -5.35
CA GLU A 218 15.38 11.89 -5.23
C GLU A 218 16.48 10.82 -5.42
N GLU A 219 16.23 9.61 -4.96
CA GLU A 219 17.15 8.48 -5.19
C GLU A 219 17.12 8.04 -6.66
N ALA A 220 15.93 8.03 -7.28
CA ALA A 220 15.81 7.75 -8.71
C ALA A 220 16.47 8.82 -9.58
N LEU A 221 16.34 10.11 -9.22
CA LEU A 221 17.05 11.23 -9.86
C LEU A 221 18.56 10.99 -9.83
N LYS A 222 19.13 10.76 -8.65
CA LYS A 222 20.56 10.48 -8.47
C LYS A 222 21.03 9.26 -9.26
N ASN A 223 20.24 8.18 -9.24
CA ASN A 223 20.53 6.98 -10.00
C ASN A 223 20.58 7.27 -11.51
N MET A 224 19.62 8.05 -12.02
CA MET A 224 19.59 8.42 -13.44
C MET A 224 20.72 9.37 -13.82
N GLU A 225 21.08 10.35 -12.99
CA GLU A 225 22.24 11.20 -13.20
C GLU A 225 23.55 10.40 -13.27
N ASN A 226 23.70 9.38 -12.40
CA ASN A 226 24.83 8.47 -12.44
C ASN A 226 24.84 7.65 -13.73
N ALA A 227 23.68 7.13 -14.15
CA ALA A 227 23.55 6.35 -15.39
C ALA A 227 23.93 7.21 -16.62
N LEU A 228 23.43 8.43 -16.71
CA LEU A 228 23.75 9.38 -17.79
C LEU A 228 25.24 9.69 -17.84
N THR A 229 25.84 10.00 -16.70
CA THR A 229 27.27 10.31 -16.59
C THR A 229 28.14 9.12 -17.00
N ALA A 230 27.84 7.91 -16.47
CA ALA A 230 28.61 6.71 -16.74
C ALA A 230 28.56 6.27 -18.22
N ASN A 231 27.51 6.66 -18.94
CA ASN A 231 27.29 6.25 -20.32
C ASN A 231 27.36 7.44 -21.32
N ASN A 232 27.91 8.58 -20.92
CA ASN A 232 28.03 9.77 -21.78
C ASN A 232 26.68 10.19 -22.43
N ASN A 233 25.60 10.09 -21.70
CA ASN A 233 24.21 10.31 -22.15
C ASN A 233 23.73 9.36 -23.27
N ASP A 234 24.45 8.30 -23.57
CA ASP A 234 24.05 7.29 -24.59
C ASP A 234 23.08 6.28 -23.99
N ILE A 235 21.82 6.69 -23.79
CA ILE A 235 20.71 5.91 -23.24
C ILE A 235 19.55 5.97 -24.23
N GLN A 236 18.93 4.82 -24.52
CA GLN A 236 17.82 4.71 -25.46
C GLN A 236 16.47 4.45 -24.79
N GLY A 237 16.46 3.95 -23.53
CA GLY A 237 15.21 3.71 -22.79
C GLY A 237 15.44 3.54 -21.30
N VAL A 238 14.42 3.83 -20.52
CA VAL A 238 14.46 3.68 -19.04
C VAL A 238 13.22 2.92 -18.57
N VAL A 239 13.43 1.78 -17.93
CA VAL A 239 12.39 1.09 -17.17
C VAL A 239 12.44 1.60 -15.75
N ALA A 240 11.49 2.49 -15.39
CA ALA A 240 11.32 3.03 -14.05
C ALA A 240 10.13 2.33 -13.38
N ALA A 241 10.30 1.92 -12.11
CA ALA A 241 9.39 1.01 -11.43
C ALA A 241 8.02 1.64 -11.07
N ASN A 242 7.97 2.95 -10.81
CA ASN A 242 6.70 3.66 -10.59
C ASN A 242 6.77 5.12 -11.06
N ASP A 243 5.67 5.85 -10.99
CA ASP A 243 5.57 7.24 -11.47
C ASP A 243 6.38 8.22 -10.61
N GLY A 244 6.56 7.93 -9.32
CA GLY A 244 7.45 8.70 -8.45
C GLY A 244 8.91 8.59 -8.91
N THR A 245 9.42 7.38 -9.11
CA THR A 245 10.78 7.14 -9.62
C THR A 245 10.93 7.63 -11.05
N ALA A 246 9.91 7.45 -11.92
CA ALA A 246 9.88 8.04 -13.27
C ALA A 246 10.00 9.56 -13.25
N GLY A 247 9.40 10.21 -12.24
CA GLY A 247 9.53 11.67 -12.03
C GLY A 247 10.98 12.10 -11.81
N GLY A 248 11.72 11.37 -10.98
CA GLY A 248 13.15 11.58 -10.77
C GLY A 248 13.96 11.37 -12.05
N VAL A 249 13.65 10.28 -12.77
CA VAL A 249 14.28 9.98 -14.07
C VAL A 249 14.05 11.11 -15.08
N VAL A 250 12.79 11.54 -15.27
CA VAL A 250 12.44 12.63 -16.20
C VAL A 250 13.12 13.94 -15.81
N GLN A 251 13.25 14.22 -14.51
CA GLN A 251 13.99 15.41 -14.04
C GLN A 251 15.46 15.37 -14.46
N ALA A 252 16.14 14.22 -14.32
CA ALA A 252 17.53 14.06 -14.78
C ALA A 252 17.65 14.23 -16.31
N LEU A 253 16.71 13.63 -17.06
CA LEU A 253 16.66 13.77 -18.53
C LEU A 253 16.43 15.21 -18.96
N THR A 254 15.55 15.95 -18.26
CA THR A 254 15.26 17.37 -18.53
C THR A 254 16.52 18.22 -18.37
N ALA A 255 17.31 17.96 -17.34
CA ALA A 255 18.57 18.68 -17.11
C ALA A 255 19.59 18.50 -18.27
N GLN A 256 19.46 17.44 -19.06
CA GLN A 256 20.27 17.17 -20.26
C GLN A 256 19.53 17.50 -21.57
N GLY A 257 18.32 18.05 -21.52
CA GLY A 257 17.49 18.33 -22.70
C GLY A 257 17.06 17.08 -23.45
N MET A 258 16.88 15.97 -22.74
CA MET A 258 16.52 14.64 -23.27
C MET A 258 15.09 14.19 -22.91
N ASP A 259 14.35 14.97 -22.11
CA ASP A 259 12.96 14.68 -21.77
C ASP A 259 12.07 14.59 -23.02
N GLY A 260 11.14 13.65 -23.03
CA GLY A 260 10.29 13.35 -24.19
C GLY A 260 11.01 12.68 -25.37
N LYS A 261 12.34 12.52 -25.31
CA LYS A 261 13.13 11.83 -26.35
C LYS A 261 13.46 10.39 -25.98
N ILE A 262 13.58 10.13 -24.68
CA ILE A 262 13.88 8.81 -24.13
C ILE A 262 12.59 8.23 -23.56
N PRO A 263 12.12 7.05 -24.00
CA PRO A 263 10.96 6.39 -23.43
C PRO A 263 11.22 6.00 -21.97
N VAL A 264 10.31 6.41 -21.08
CA VAL A 264 10.35 6.13 -19.65
C VAL A 264 9.03 5.48 -19.25
N SER A 265 9.09 4.32 -18.59
CA SER A 265 7.91 3.67 -17.99
C SER A 265 7.58 4.24 -16.62
N GLY A 266 6.43 3.87 -16.10
CA GLY A 266 5.98 4.15 -14.74
C GLY A 266 4.94 3.16 -14.27
N GLN A 267 4.36 3.39 -13.10
CA GLN A 267 3.29 2.60 -12.48
C GLN A 267 2.53 3.48 -11.48
N ASP A 268 1.32 3.07 -11.15
CA ASP A 268 0.34 3.64 -10.22
C ASP A 268 -0.55 4.73 -10.81
N ALA A 269 -0.26 5.24 -12.00
CA ALA A 269 -1.01 6.31 -12.66
C ALA A 269 -1.20 7.55 -11.76
N ASP A 270 -0.15 7.92 -11.00
CA ASP A 270 -0.14 9.14 -10.20
C ASP A 270 -0.48 10.36 -11.07
N LEU A 271 -1.14 11.39 -10.51
CA LEU A 271 -1.52 12.57 -11.29
C LEU A 271 -0.33 13.18 -12.04
N ALA A 272 0.83 13.30 -11.40
CA ALA A 272 2.05 13.81 -12.04
C ALA A 272 2.55 12.88 -13.17
N GLY A 273 2.37 11.55 -13.03
CA GLY A 273 2.71 10.56 -14.05
C GLY A 273 1.85 10.70 -15.29
N VAL A 274 0.52 10.72 -15.12
CA VAL A 274 -0.42 10.86 -16.24
C VAL A 274 -0.33 12.24 -16.92
N GLN A 275 0.02 13.29 -16.18
CA GLN A 275 0.34 14.61 -16.76
C GLN A 275 1.57 14.52 -17.66
N ARG A 276 2.66 13.88 -17.22
CA ARG A 276 3.86 13.67 -18.02
C ARG A 276 3.59 12.83 -19.27
N ILE A 277 2.67 11.86 -19.21
CA ILE A 277 2.24 11.09 -20.38
C ILE A 277 1.47 12.00 -21.34
N ALA A 278 0.53 12.80 -20.84
CA ALA A 278 -0.21 13.77 -21.66
C ALA A 278 0.72 14.77 -22.38
N GLU A 279 1.76 15.24 -21.68
CA GLU A 279 2.80 16.12 -22.18
C GLU A 279 3.82 15.43 -23.14
N GLY A 280 3.83 14.09 -23.20
CA GLY A 280 4.80 13.33 -23.99
C GLY A 280 6.18 13.20 -23.36
N LYS A 281 6.32 13.41 -22.04
CA LYS A 281 7.59 13.32 -21.29
C LYS A 281 7.80 11.95 -20.63
N GLN A 282 6.73 11.18 -20.47
CA GLN A 282 6.74 9.79 -20.02
C GLN A 282 5.97 8.96 -21.03
N LEU A 283 6.48 7.75 -21.34
CA LEU A 283 5.88 6.89 -22.36
C LEU A 283 4.57 6.28 -21.88
N MET A 284 4.57 5.70 -20.68
CA MET A 284 3.44 4.97 -20.14
C MET A 284 3.49 4.89 -18.63
N THR A 285 2.38 4.48 -18.04
CA THR A 285 2.28 4.01 -16.67
C THR A 285 1.50 2.70 -16.63
N VAL A 286 1.69 1.88 -15.61
CA VAL A 286 0.83 0.73 -15.34
C VAL A 286 -0.20 1.15 -14.30
N TYR A 287 -1.45 1.21 -14.71
CA TYR A 287 -2.58 1.54 -13.84
C TYR A 287 -3.03 0.30 -13.07
N LYS A 288 -3.16 0.46 -11.78
CA LYS A 288 -3.72 -0.52 -10.85
C LYS A 288 -5.05 0.05 -10.32
N PRO A 289 -6.22 -0.47 -10.73
CA PRO A 289 -7.52 0.05 -10.27
C PRO A 289 -7.67 -0.06 -8.75
N ILE A 290 -7.42 1.04 -8.04
CA ILE A 290 -7.40 1.08 -6.57
C ILE A 290 -8.77 0.75 -5.98
N ASN A 291 -9.85 1.15 -6.64
CA ASN A 291 -11.20 0.81 -6.21
C ASN A 291 -11.38 -0.72 -6.11
N LEU A 292 -10.87 -1.47 -7.09
CA LEU A 292 -11.00 -2.92 -7.14
C LEU A 292 -10.24 -3.60 -6.00
N ILE A 293 -8.95 -3.26 -5.78
CA ILE A 293 -8.16 -3.88 -4.73
C ILE A 293 -8.70 -3.52 -3.33
N ALA A 294 -9.05 -2.25 -3.11
CA ALA A 294 -9.51 -1.77 -1.80
C ALA A 294 -10.86 -2.40 -1.41
N THR A 295 -11.83 -2.47 -2.34
CA THR A 295 -13.13 -3.08 -2.06
C THR A 295 -13.02 -4.58 -1.88
N THR A 296 -12.26 -5.29 -2.72
CA THR A 296 -12.03 -6.72 -2.56
C THR A 296 -11.34 -7.06 -1.23
N ALA A 297 -10.30 -6.30 -0.86
CA ALA A 297 -9.62 -6.50 0.43
C ALA A 297 -10.54 -6.26 1.64
N ALA A 298 -11.42 -5.26 1.56
CA ALA A 298 -12.42 -5.00 2.59
C ALA A 298 -13.41 -6.17 2.74
N GLU A 299 -13.88 -6.73 1.62
CA GLU A 299 -14.73 -7.92 1.61
C GLU A 299 -14.00 -9.13 2.19
N MET A 300 -12.75 -9.37 1.80
CA MET A 300 -11.90 -10.42 2.37
C MET A 300 -11.74 -10.26 3.89
N ALA A 301 -11.46 -9.04 4.36
CA ALA A 301 -11.25 -8.76 5.78
C ALA A 301 -12.51 -9.00 6.60
N VAL A 302 -13.67 -8.53 6.12
CA VAL A 302 -14.96 -8.74 6.80
C VAL A 302 -15.37 -10.24 6.81
N SER A 303 -15.17 -10.96 5.70
CA SER A 303 -15.41 -12.40 5.64
C SER A 303 -14.49 -13.16 6.60
N ALA A 304 -13.20 -12.81 6.64
CA ALA A 304 -12.23 -13.40 7.56
C ALA A 304 -12.60 -13.17 9.04
N ALA A 305 -13.10 -11.97 9.38
CA ALA A 305 -13.56 -11.61 10.72
C ALA A 305 -14.81 -12.42 11.13
N LYS A 306 -15.71 -12.70 10.19
CA LYS A 306 -16.89 -13.54 10.41
C LYS A 306 -16.57 -15.03 10.47
N GLY A 307 -15.33 -15.44 10.17
CA GLY A 307 -14.97 -16.85 10.02
C GLY A 307 -15.56 -17.51 8.76
N GLU A 308 -15.99 -16.71 7.80
CA GLU A 308 -16.46 -17.16 6.49
C GLU A 308 -15.27 -17.52 5.58
N GLU A 309 -15.53 -18.28 4.52
CA GLU A 309 -14.52 -18.62 3.52
C GLU A 309 -14.10 -17.37 2.72
N VAL A 310 -12.82 -17.09 2.70
CA VAL A 310 -12.23 -16.06 1.85
C VAL A 310 -11.82 -16.69 0.52
N LYS A 311 -12.40 -16.21 -0.58
CA LYS A 311 -12.07 -16.70 -1.91
C LYS A 311 -10.69 -16.21 -2.33
N ALA A 312 -9.77 -17.14 -2.54
CA ALA A 312 -8.43 -16.92 -3.07
C ALA A 312 -8.19 -18.01 -4.13
N ASP A 313 -8.04 -17.60 -5.38
CA ASP A 313 -7.96 -18.49 -6.53
C ASP A 313 -6.52 -18.79 -6.98
N LYS A 314 -5.56 -18.10 -6.39
CA LYS A 314 -4.12 -18.25 -6.63
C LYS A 314 -3.36 -18.46 -5.33
N THR A 315 -2.09 -18.80 -5.46
CA THR A 315 -1.13 -18.81 -4.35
C THR A 315 0.14 -18.07 -4.75
N VAL A 316 0.78 -17.43 -3.77
CA VAL A 316 2.09 -16.81 -3.94
C VAL A 316 3.01 -17.31 -2.84
N ASN A 317 4.16 -17.86 -3.22
CA ASN A 317 5.16 -18.31 -2.25
C ASN A 317 5.86 -17.10 -1.62
N ASN A 318 5.86 -17.05 -0.27
CA ASN A 318 6.49 -15.95 0.47
C ASN A 318 7.79 -16.38 1.18
N GLY A 319 8.36 -17.51 0.79
CA GLY A 319 9.55 -18.08 1.43
C GLY A 319 9.25 -19.04 2.58
N LYS A 320 8.05 -19.02 3.15
CA LYS A 320 7.61 -19.92 4.22
C LYS A 320 6.44 -20.81 3.82
N ILE A 321 5.45 -20.25 3.16
CA ILE A 321 4.24 -20.93 2.70
C ILE A 321 3.81 -20.43 1.32
N ASP A 322 2.94 -21.19 0.66
CA ASP A 322 2.16 -20.73 -0.48
C ASP A 322 0.92 -20.01 0.04
N VAL A 323 0.97 -18.69 0.10
CA VAL A 323 -0.09 -17.84 0.67
C VAL A 323 -1.31 -17.85 -0.26
N PRO A 324 -2.53 -18.18 0.24
CA PRO A 324 -3.77 -18.02 -0.53
C PRO A 324 -3.92 -16.55 -0.99
N SER A 325 -4.05 -16.34 -2.31
CA SER A 325 -3.88 -15.01 -2.90
C SER A 325 -4.97 -14.66 -3.90
N VAL A 326 -5.31 -13.38 -3.94
CA VAL A 326 -6.08 -12.73 -5.02
C VAL A 326 -5.13 -11.82 -5.78
N LEU A 327 -4.90 -12.12 -7.07
CA LEU A 327 -4.06 -11.31 -7.94
C LEU A 327 -4.90 -10.69 -9.05
N LEU A 328 -4.97 -9.36 -9.03
CA LEU A 328 -5.74 -8.55 -9.97
C LEU A 328 -4.90 -8.20 -11.20
N ASP A 329 -5.58 -7.96 -12.34
CA ASP A 329 -4.89 -7.62 -13.58
C ASP A 329 -4.50 -6.14 -13.63
N PRO A 330 -3.22 -5.80 -13.87
CA PRO A 330 -2.77 -4.44 -14.12
C PRO A 330 -3.07 -4.01 -15.56
N ILE A 331 -3.22 -2.70 -15.79
CA ILE A 331 -3.57 -2.12 -17.09
C ILE A 331 -2.43 -1.21 -17.57
N ALA A 332 -1.85 -1.49 -18.74
CA ALA A 332 -0.91 -0.57 -19.36
C ALA A 332 -1.66 0.65 -19.92
N VAL A 333 -1.23 1.84 -19.52
CA VAL A 333 -1.81 3.13 -19.92
C VAL A 333 -0.72 3.99 -20.56
N ASN A 334 -0.98 4.45 -21.76
CA ASN A 334 -0.14 5.37 -22.50
C ASN A 334 -0.98 6.55 -23.03
N LYS A 335 -0.44 7.37 -23.90
CA LYS A 335 -1.15 8.55 -24.44
C LYS A 335 -2.43 8.19 -25.19
N ASP A 336 -2.49 7.02 -25.84
CA ASP A 336 -3.62 6.63 -26.71
C ASP A 336 -4.84 6.14 -25.92
N ASN A 337 -4.62 5.63 -24.69
CA ASN A 337 -5.68 5.13 -23.81
C ASN A 337 -5.70 5.80 -22.42
N LEU A 338 -5.17 7.01 -22.31
CA LEU A 338 -5.11 7.78 -21.06
C LEU A 338 -6.50 8.09 -20.48
N ASP A 339 -7.54 7.99 -21.28
CA ASP A 339 -8.94 8.13 -20.86
C ASP A 339 -9.41 7.02 -19.91
N VAL A 340 -8.70 5.89 -19.82
CA VAL A 340 -9.01 4.79 -18.89
C VAL A 340 -9.04 5.30 -17.45
N VAL A 341 -8.03 6.05 -17.01
CA VAL A 341 -7.94 6.58 -15.65
C VAL A 341 -8.97 7.69 -15.37
N ILE A 342 -9.46 8.35 -16.43
CA ILE A 342 -10.49 9.38 -16.33
C ILE A 342 -11.87 8.73 -16.23
N LYS A 343 -12.15 7.73 -17.08
CA LYS A 343 -13.43 7.00 -17.10
C LYS A 343 -13.67 6.21 -15.82
N ASP A 344 -12.59 5.70 -15.20
CA ASP A 344 -12.64 5.03 -13.89
C ASP A 344 -12.80 6.02 -12.71
N GLY A 345 -12.81 7.32 -13.00
CA GLY A 345 -12.92 8.37 -11.98
C GLY A 345 -11.68 8.53 -11.11
N PHE A 346 -10.56 7.94 -11.52
CA PHE A 346 -9.31 8.02 -10.77
C PHE A 346 -8.72 9.43 -10.79
N HIS A 347 -8.78 10.10 -11.98
CA HIS A 347 -8.43 11.51 -12.16
C HIS A 347 -9.45 12.23 -13.02
N LYS A 348 -9.52 13.57 -12.87
CA LYS A 348 -10.35 14.42 -13.73
C LYS A 348 -9.60 14.82 -15.00
N LEU A 349 -10.34 14.94 -16.09
CA LEU A 349 -9.78 15.33 -17.40
C LEU A 349 -8.95 16.62 -17.32
N GLU A 350 -9.50 17.66 -16.66
CA GLU A 350 -8.84 18.95 -16.52
C GLU A 350 -7.58 18.92 -15.66
N GLU A 351 -7.45 17.95 -14.77
CA GLU A 351 -6.25 17.75 -13.95
C GLU A 351 -5.17 17.04 -14.75
N VAL A 352 -5.53 16.00 -15.51
CA VAL A 352 -4.61 15.23 -16.37
C VAL A 352 -4.00 16.09 -17.47
N TYR A 353 -4.83 16.87 -18.16
CA TYR A 353 -4.41 17.69 -19.30
C TYR A 353 -4.08 19.13 -18.94
N LYS A 354 -3.92 19.48 -17.66
CA LYS A 354 -3.68 20.83 -17.15
C LYS A 354 -2.58 21.59 -17.88
N ASN A 355 -1.50 20.92 -18.28
CA ASN A 355 -0.33 21.52 -18.93
C ASN A 355 -0.35 21.38 -20.46
N VAL A 356 -1.39 20.77 -21.03
CA VAL A 356 -1.55 20.56 -22.46
C VAL A 356 -2.51 21.61 -23.04
N PRO A 357 -2.20 22.22 -24.21
CA PRO A 357 -3.11 23.14 -24.87
C PRO A 357 -4.50 22.51 -25.10
N LYS A 358 -5.58 23.28 -24.86
CA LYS A 358 -6.95 22.76 -24.91
C LYS A 358 -7.40 22.17 -26.27
N ASP A 359 -6.80 22.64 -27.36
CA ASP A 359 -7.03 22.13 -28.70
C ASP A 359 -6.42 20.74 -28.95
N GLN A 360 -5.57 20.27 -28.05
CA GLN A 360 -4.94 18.94 -28.06
C GLN A 360 -5.60 17.97 -27.04
N TRP A 361 -6.60 18.42 -26.30
CA TRP A 361 -7.35 17.55 -25.39
C TRP A 361 -8.16 16.52 -26.16
N PRO A 362 -8.40 15.31 -25.59
CA PRO A 362 -9.32 14.36 -26.22
C PRO A 362 -10.69 15.01 -26.42
N LYS A 363 -11.32 14.76 -27.57
CA LYS A 363 -12.67 15.20 -27.84
C LYS A 363 -13.63 14.23 -27.12
N GLU A 364 -14.65 14.79 -26.46
CA GLU A 364 -15.74 14.01 -25.86
C GLU A 364 -16.43 13.08 -26.86
#